data_3a09c4cb29ad00a95b3386285cbc3bc8
#
_entry.id   3a09c4cb29ad00a95b3386285cbc3bc8
#
_cell.length_a   1.000
_cell.length_b   1.000
_cell.length_c   1.000
_cell.angle_alpha   90.00
_cell.angle_beta   90.00
_cell.angle_gamma   90.00
#
_symmetry.space_group_name_H-M   'P 1'
#
loop_
_entity.id
_entity.type
_entity.pdbx_description
1 polymer ?
#
loop_
_entity_poly.entity_id
_entity_poly.type
_entity_poly.pdbx_seq_one_letter_code
_entity_poly.pdbx_strand_id
1 'polypeptide(L)'
;TELIEKHKLTAREITDSFRGRFVAANKVLGPFYRLAHSQDDLETIKKGKYAEEVIKFLEKQPALPRDVHGVAELTGKFFETIEPRVAASFAQMKDTTTDPAVMKSESMELVVFPFVPIAAAEMSVERLREEGNRLPLPLQGELKGKTVLNKINELKLTSSGGPIRAMVLEDIPKPINSPLFVRGNPPKAGETSKIIPRGFIDILKSETTPQFDSNTSGRLELAEAIADKNNPLTARVMVNRVWMYHFGEGLVKTPDDLGNQAGTASHPELLDFLANWFMEDLGPKKPAWSVKALHKAIMLSKVYQQSSNTVSKVQLKEYSEKDPSNSLLWHANVRRLDFESYRDSLLAMSGMLQRQEIGGPSFNVMEEPFIFKRTAYAYIDRGNMPDVMMQFDMANPDQPNSKRASTVVPQQALFLMNSPLVAQVVQKISQRPEMQQAVAKEKNTDKGIVTAFKIVLQRTPSDIERKLALDFLIKENREQEKVKASTQALTTQAMKLAEQKYKQQKNNNTAQRAILNEGNLVERVAFSPWEALIQALIFSNEAAYVN
;
A
#
# COMPACT_ATOMS: atom_id res chain seq x y z
N THR A 1 -24.32 -1.48 19.84
CA THR A 1 -23.06 -1.84 20.52
C THR A 1 -22.45 -3.07 19.85
N GLU A 2 -23.22 -4.13 19.66
CA GLU A 2 -22.75 -5.41 19.09
C GLU A 2 -22.24 -5.29 17.63
N LEU A 3 -22.90 -4.48 16.79
CA LEU A 3 -22.47 -4.18 15.43
C LEU A 3 -21.19 -3.32 15.40
N ILE A 4 -21.03 -2.39 16.35
CA ILE A 4 -19.85 -1.55 16.50
C ILE A 4 -18.65 -2.43 16.89
N GLU A 5 -18.83 -3.34 17.84
CA GLU A 5 -17.79 -4.29 18.25
C GLU A 5 -17.46 -5.31 17.15
N LYS A 6 -18.49 -5.85 16.49
CA LYS A 6 -18.35 -6.84 15.41
C LYS A 6 -17.58 -6.27 14.19
N HIS A 7 -17.79 -5.00 13.87
CA HIS A 7 -17.16 -4.35 12.70
C HIS A 7 -16.03 -3.38 13.09
N LYS A 8 -15.65 -3.31 14.38
CA LYS A 8 -14.61 -2.40 14.91
C LYS A 8 -14.79 -0.94 14.46
N LEU A 9 -16.04 -0.50 14.33
CA LEU A 9 -16.36 0.87 13.94
C LEU A 9 -16.19 1.80 15.14
N THR A 10 -15.55 2.94 14.95
CA THR A 10 -15.48 3.99 15.98
C THR A 10 -16.73 4.86 15.96
N ALA A 11 -17.11 5.41 17.11
CA ALA A 11 -18.24 6.36 17.20
C ALA A 11 -18.06 7.56 16.25
N ARG A 12 -16.83 7.95 15.96
CA ARG A 12 -16.48 9.04 15.04
C ARG A 12 -16.77 8.67 13.58
N GLU A 13 -16.41 7.46 13.15
CA GLU A 13 -16.67 6.99 11.79
C GLU A 13 -18.15 6.90 11.49
N ILE A 14 -18.94 6.45 12.47
CA ILE A 14 -20.40 6.44 12.37
C ILE A 14 -20.92 7.88 12.30
N THR A 15 -20.44 8.78 13.16
CA THR A 15 -20.85 10.18 13.19
C THR A 15 -20.51 10.90 11.89
N ASP A 16 -19.32 10.73 11.36
CA ASP A 16 -18.89 11.38 10.11
C ASP A 16 -19.63 10.84 8.89
N SER A 17 -19.96 9.55 8.87
CA SER A 17 -20.80 8.93 7.84
C SER A 17 -22.25 9.47 7.84
N PHE A 18 -22.79 9.82 9.00
CA PHE A 18 -24.16 10.35 9.14
C PHE A 18 -24.25 11.89 9.19
N ARG A 19 -23.12 12.59 9.36
CA ARG A 19 -23.07 14.05 9.64
C ARG A 19 -23.80 14.92 8.60
N GLY A 20 -23.77 14.55 7.32
CA GLY A 20 -24.47 15.28 6.26
C GLY A 20 -25.90 14.82 6.01
N ARG A 21 -26.35 13.74 6.64
CA ARG A 21 -27.65 13.07 6.39
C ARG A 21 -28.58 13.09 7.58
N PHE A 22 -28.01 13.09 8.78
CA PHE A 22 -28.76 13.21 10.02
C PHE A 22 -29.07 14.68 10.28
N VAL A 23 -29.97 15.22 9.45
CA VAL A 23 -30.42 16.62 9.48
C VAL A 23 -31.93 16.70 9.47
N ALA A 24 -32.50 17.76 10.04
CA ALA A 24 -33.95 17.93 10.18
C ALA A 24 -34.73 17.88 8.85
N ALA A 25 -34.08 18.20 7.73
CA ALA A 25 -34.72 18.19 6.40
C ALA A 25 -34.72 16.83 5.69
N ASN A 26 -34.01 15.81 6.22
CA ASN A 26 -33.99 14.50 5.61
C ASN A 26 -35.34 13.79 5.77
N LYS A 27 -35.91 13.23 4.70
CA LYS A 27 -37.24 12.61 4.72
C LYS A 27 -37.31 11.36 5.61
N VAL A 28 -36.22 10.62 5.74
CA VAL A 28 -36.16 9.36 6.51
C VAL A 28 -35.54 9.58 7.89
N LEU A 29 -34.38 10.22 7.95
CA LEU A 29 -33.63 10.43 9.20
C LEU A 29 -34.03 11.71 9.94
N GLY A 30 -34.70 12.65 9.27
CA GLY A 30 -35.14 13.91 9.85
C GLY A 30 -36.00 13.77 11.10
N PRO A 31 -37.01 12.86 11.15
CA PRO A 31 -37.79 12.59 12.34
C PRO A 31 -36.91 12.18 13.54
N PHE A 32 -35.97 11.28 13.35
CA PHE A 32 -35.02 10.84 14.38
C PHE A 32 -34.09 11.96 14.82
N TYR A 33 -33.60 12.78 13.87
CA TYR A 33 -32.82 13.98 14.18
C TYR A 33 -33.58 14.94 15.09
N ARG A 34 -34.87 15.18 14.78
CA ARG A 34 -35.70 16.10 15.58
C ARG A 34 -35.97 15.56 16.96
N LEU A 35 -36.21 14.24 17.11
CA LEU A 35 -36.31 13.61 18.42
C LEU A 35 -35.04 13.78 19.27
N ALA A 36 -33.86 13.60 18.65
CA ALA A 36 -32.57 13.67 19.36
C ALA A 36 -32.11 15.09 19.72
N HIS A 37 -32.33 16.05 18.83
CA HIS A 37 -31.70 17.39 18.92
C HIS A 37 -32.71 18.50 19.27
N SER A 38 -33.90 18.43 18.69
CA SER A 38 -34.97 19.44 18.92
C SER A 38 -35.95 19.04 20.01
N GLN A 39 -35.93 17.79 20.45
CA GLN A 39 -36.84 17.19 21.40
C GLN A 39 -38.35 17.38 21.03
N ASP A 40 -38.61 17.47 19.73
CA ASP A 40 -39.93 17.66 19.18
C ASP A 40 -40.84 16.47 19.54
N ASP A 41 -42.11 16.74 19.76
CA ASP A 41 -43.13 15.70 19.92
C ASP A 41 -43.57 15.13 18.56
N LEU A 42 -44.22 13.97 18.58
CA LEU A 42 -44.65 13.30 17.36
C LEU A 42 -45.63 14.14 16.53
N GLU A 43 -46.48 14.93 17.16
CA GLU A 43 -47.42 15.81 16.45
C GLU A 43 -46.70 16.94 15.70
N THR A 44 -45.62 17.46 16.25
CA THR A 44 -44.77 18.43 15.57
C THR A 44 -44.00 17.82 14.43
N ILE A 45 -43.50 16.60 14.60
CA ILE A 45 -42.80 15.85 13.54
C ILE A 45 -43.74 15.54 12.37
N LYS A 46 -44.98 15.14 12.62
CA LYS A 46 -45.98 14.84 11.59
C LYS A 46 -46.29 16.04 10.67
N LYS A 47 -46.12 17.25 11.14
CA LYS A 47 -46.29 18.45 10.30
C LYS A 47 -45.18 18.64 9.26
N GLY A 48 -44.07 17.88 9.36
CA GLY A 48 -42.97 17.89 8.42
C GLY A 48 -43.26 17.04 7.18
N LYS A 49 -42.50 17.29 6.10
CA LYS A 49 -42.56 16.47 4.87
C LYS A 49 -41.64 15.25 4.98
N TYR A 50 -42.03 14.28 5.82
CA TYR A 50 -41.24 13.06 6.05
C TYR A 50 -41.86 11.85 5.36
N ALA A 51 -41.12 10.76 5.26
CA ALA A 51 -41.58 9.51 4.71
C ALA A 51 -42.68 8.90 5.60
N GLU A 52 -43.81 8.54 5.01
CA GLU A 52 -44.98 8.05 5.71
C GLU A 52 -44.68 6.80 6.56
N GLU A 53 -43.81 5.92 6.08
CA GLU A 53 -43.44 4.71 6.80
C GLU A 53 -42.65 4.98 8.08
N VAL A 54 -41.81 6.03 8.10
CA VAL A 54 -41.13 6.46 9.32
C VAL A 54 -42.12 6.98 10.34
N ILE A 55 -43.09 7.77 9.89
CA ILE A 55 -44.13 8.28 10.77
C ILE A 55 -44.97 7.14 11.35
N LYS A 56 -45.43 6.19 10.52
CA LYS A 56 -46.15 4.99 10.95
C LYS A 56 -45.32 4.11 11.92
N PHE A 57 -44.01 4.04 11.72
CA PHE A 57 -43.14 3.32 12.64
C PHE A 57 -43.08 4.02 14.00
N LEU A 58 -42.89 5.34 14.02
CA LEU A 58 -42.83 6.13 15.25
C LEU A 58 -44.18 6.10 16.03
N GLU A 59 -45.30 6.10 15.33
CA GLU A 59 -46.66 5.97 15.94
C GLU A 59 -46.86 4.65 16.68
N LYS A 60 -46.20 3.59 16.26
CA LYS A 60 -46.30 2.27 16.89
C LYS A 60 -45.42 2.11 18.13
N GLN A 61 -44.57 3.08 18.43
CA GLN A 61 -43.71 2.99 19.60
C GLN A 61 -44.45 3.38 20.87
N PRO A 62 -44.29 2.62 21.95
CA PRO A 62 -44.97 2.90 23.23
C PRO A 62 -44.48 4.19 23.90
N ALA A 63 -43.27 4.57 23.67
CA ALA A 63 -42.65 5.82 24.08
C ALA A 63 -41.51 6.22 23.13
N LEU A 64 -41.38 7.51 22.86
CA LEU A 64 -40.31 8.01 22.02
C LEU A 64 -39.14 8.51 22.89
N PRO A 65 -37.92 7.99 22.72
CA PRO A 65 -36.76 8.45 23.45
C PRO A 65 -36.40 9.89 23.06
N ARG A 66 -35.85 10.65 24.01
CA ARG A 66 -35.42 12.03 23.79
C ARG A 66 -33.92 12.25 23.97
N ASP A 67 -33.20 11.18 24.28
CA ASP A 67 -31.75 11.18 24.35
C ASP A 67 -31.16 10.56 23.07
N VAL A 68 -29.94 10.94 22.76
CA VAL A 68 -29.25 10.54 21.51
C VAL A 68 -29.08 9.02 21.43
N HIS A 69 -28.86 8.36 22.56
CA HIS A 69 -28.62 6.93 22.61
C HIS A 69 -29.92 6.13 22.31
N GLY A 70 -31.00 6.48 22.99
CA GLY A 70 -32.32 5.87 22.77
C GLY A 70 -32.84 6.13 21.35
N VAL A 71 -32.58 7.33 20.78
CA VAL A 71 -32.96 7.61 19.40
C VAL A 71 -32.08 6.80 18.42
N ALA A 72 -30.81 6.57 18.71
CA ALA A 72 -29.96 5.72 17.88
C ALA A 72 -30.45 4.26 17.87
N GLU A 73 -30.87 3.70 19.03
CA GLU A 73 -31.47 2.37 19.12
C GLU A 73 -32.79 2.29 18.36
N LEU A 74 -33.64 3.31 18.49
CA LEU A 74 -34.93 3.39 17.78
C LEU A 74 -34.69 3.46 16.26
N THR A 75 -33.70 4.19 15.82
CA THR A 75 -33.29 4.27 14.39
C THR A 75 -32.82 2.92 13.89
N GLY A 76 -32.03 2.19 14.68
CA GLY A 76 -31.59 0.82 14.37
C GLY A 76 -32.79 -0.13 14.18
N LYS A 77 -33.76 -0.12 15.11
CA LYS A 77 -34.96 -0.91 15.00
C LYS A 77 -35.81 -0.58 13.76
N PHE A 78 -35.86 0.68 13.36
CA PHE A 78 -36.52 1.06 12.10
C PHE A 78 -35.80 0.43 10.90
N PHE A 79 -34.49 0.51 10.83
CA PHE A 79 -33.73 -0.09 9.73
C PHE A 79 -33.88 -1.62 9.68
N GLU A 80 -33.90 -2.30 10.80
CA GLU A 80 -34.21 -3.75 10.86
C GLU A 80 -35.55 -4.11 10.22
N THR A 81 -36.56 -3.25 10.38
CA THR A 81 -37.90 -3.50 9.79
C THR A 81 -37.92 -3.36 8.26
N ILE A 82 -37.02 -2.57 7.69
CA ILE A 82 -36.97 -2.34 6.24
C ILE A 82 -35.85 -3.17 5.53
N GLU A 83 -34.93 -3.77 6.30
CA GLU A 83 -33.80 -4.55 5.76
C GLU A 83 -34.23 -5.63 4.75
N PRO A 84 -35.26 -6.47 4.98
CA PRO A 84 -35.65 -7.49 4.01
C PRO A 84 -36.10 -6.89 2.66
N ARG A 85 -36.74 -5.72 2.70
CA ARG A 85 -37.21 -5.02 1.48
C ARG A 85 -36.06 -4.33 0.76
N VAL A 86 -35.11 -3.80 1.52
CA VAL A 86 -33.87 -3.24 1.00
C VAL A 86 -33.12 -4.33 0.25
N ALA A 87 -32.92 -5.49 0.87
CA ALA A 87 -32.24 -6.64 0.24
C ALA A 87 -32.97 -7.12 -1.02
N ALA A 88 -34.30 -7.19 -1.01
CA ALA A 88 -35.12 -7.57 -2.15
C ALA A 88 -34.99 -6.55 -3.31
N SER A 89 -34.96 -5.25 -3.00
CA SER A 89 -34.82 -4.19 -3.99
C SER A 89 -33.40 -4.20 -4.62
N PHE A 90 -32.36 -4.48 -3.83
CA PHE A 90 -31.01 -4.66 -4.36
C PHE A 90 -30.89 -5.91 -5.24
N ALA A 91 -31.57 -7.00 -4.90
CA ALA A 91 -31.62 -8.20 -5.74
C ALA A 91 -32.26 -7.91 -7.11
N GLN A 92 -33.34 -7.11 -7.13
CA GLN A 92 -34.01 -6.68 -8.37
C GLN A 92 -33.14 -5.70 -9.21
N MET A 93 -32.33 -4.87 -8.56
CA MET A 93 -31.41 -3.97 -9.28
C MET A 93 -30.26 -4.69 -10.00
N LYS A 94 -29.94 -5.91 -9.62
CA LYS A 94 -28.95 -6.74 -10.34
C LYS A 94 -29.47 -7.27 -11.67
N ASP A 95 -30.77 -7.29 -11.85
CA ASP A 95 -31.38 -7.72 -13.09
C ASP A 95 -31.52 -6.50 -14.03
N THR A 96 -30.56 -6.38 -14.97
CA THR A 96 -30.40 -5.22 -15.87
C THR A 96 -31.53 -5.00 -16.89
N THR A 97 -32.61 -5.78 -16.79
CA THR A 97 -33.78 -5.71 -17.68
C THR A 97 -34.95 -4.89 -17.12
N THR A 98 -34.82 -4.30 -15.93
CA THR A 98 -35.94 -3.64 -15.24
C THR A 98 -36.16 -2.21 -15.77
N ASP A 99 -37.38 -1.94 -16.19
CA ASP A 99 -37.90 -0.68 -16.69
C ASP A 99 -37.62 0.50 -15.72
N PRO A 100 -37.06 1.64 -16.20
CA PRO A 100 -36.88 2.85 -15.39
C PRO A 100 -38.15 3.39 -14.70
N ALA A 101 -39.35 3.02 -15.16
CA ALA A 101 -40.61 3.38 -14.53
C ALA A 101 -40.82 2.73 -13.14
N VAL A 102 -40.24 1.55 -12.89
CA VAL A 102 -40.30 0.85 -11.61
C VAL A 102 -39.46 1.55 -10.53
N MET A 103 -38.46 2.34 -10.93
CA MET A 103 -37.60 3.14 -10.03
C MET A 103 -38.32 4.34 -9.37
N LYS A 104 -39.55 4.63 -9.71
CA LYS A 104 -40.33 5.77 -9.17
C LYS A 104 -41.27 5.40 -8.02
N SER A 105 -41.23 4.17 -7.51
CA SER A 105 -42.07 3.79 -6.38
C SER A 105 -41.60 4.43 -5.06
N GLU A 106 -42.52 4.84 -4.20
CA GLU A 106 -42.24 5.43 -2.87
C GLU A 106 -41.33 4.57 -2.01
N SER A 107 -41.37 3.25 -2.19
CA SER A 107 -40.43 2.31 -1.54
C SER A 107 -38.98 2.50 -1.93
N MET A 108 -38.67 3.00 -3.13
CA MET A 108 -37.31 3.31 -3.57
C MET A 108 -36.78 4.61 -2.96
N GLU A 109 -37.58 5.63 -2.71
CA GLU A 109 -37.15 6.82 -1.97
C GLU A 109 -36.68 6.48 -0.56
N LEU A 110 -37.30 5.50 0.09
CA LEU A 110 -36.92 5.01 1.42
C LEU A 110 -35.64 4.19 1.41
N VAL A 111 -35.45 3.38 0.36
CA VAL A 111 -34.34 2.42 0.24
C VAL A 111 -33.09 3.09 -0.31
N VAL A 112 -33.22 3.93 -1.32
CA VAL A 112 -32.09 4.49 -2.06
C VAL A 112 -31.46 5.69 -1.36
N PHE A 113 -32.26 6.54 -0.72
CA PHE A 113 -31.76 7.81 -0.17
C PHE A 113 -30.78 7.67 1.01
N PRO A 114 -30.92 6.74 1.96
CA PRO A 114 -29.92 6.49 2.98
C PRO A 114 -28.67 5.74 2.45
N PHE A 115 -28.83 4.97 1.36
CA PHE A 115 -27.80 4.05 0.83
C PHE A 115 -27.22 4.49 -0.54
N VAL A 116 -27.62 5.65 -1.05
CA VAL A 116 -27.12 6.23 -2.31
C VAL A 116 -25.60 6.13 -2.52
N PRO A 117 -24.73 6.23 -1.50
CA PRO A 117 -23.31 5.99 -1.71
C PRO A 117 -22.95 4.57 -2.11
N ILE A 118 -23.75 3.57 -1.67
CA ILE A 118 -23.48 2.17 -2.03
C ILE A 118 -24.02 1.89 -3.44
N ALA A 119 -25.23 2.35 -3.74
CA ALA A 119 -25.81 2.23 -5.07
C ALA A 119 -25.04 3.03 -6.14
N ALA A 120 -24.61 4.26 -5.82
CA ALA A 120 -23.79 5.06 -6.73
C ALA A 120 -22.39 4.45 -7.02
N ALA A 121 -21.92 3.60 -6.12
CA ALA A 121 -20.66 2.87 -6.32
C ALA A 121 -20.79 1.70 -7.31
N GLU A 122 -22.01 1.21 -7.53
CA GLU A 122 -22.34 0.12 -8.46
C GLU A 122 -22.91 0.61 -9.80
N MET A 123 -23.29 1.89 -9.90
CA MET A 123 -23.73 2.49 -11.15
C MET A 123 -22.57 2.71 -12.12
N SER A 124 -22.77 2.43 -13.40
CA SER A 124 -21.78 2.75 -14.43
C SER A 124 -21.49 4.25 -14.50
N VAL A 125 -20.28 4.63 -14.91
CA VAL A 125 -19.86 6.04 -15.04
C VAL A 125 -20.79 6.80 -16.02
N GLU A 126 -21.30 6.12 -17.04
CA GLU A 126 -22.26 6.67 -18.01
C GLU A 126 -23.60 7.01 -17.33
N ARG A 127 -24.12 6.12 -16.52
CA ARG A 127 -25.40 6.31 -15.81
C ARG A 127 -25.32 7.44 -14.78
N LEU A 128 -24.20 7.55 -14.06
CA LEU A 128 -23.93 8.68 -13.16
C LEU A 128 -23.82 10.01 -13.91
N ARG A 129 -23.31 10.01 -15.14
CA ARG A 129 -23.28 11.20 -16.01
C ARG A 129 -24.67 11.60 -16.51
N GLU A 130 -25.49 10.64 -16.91
CA GLU A 130 -26.85 10.91 -17.38
C GLU A 130 -27.74 11.43 -16.25
N GLU A 131 -27.66 10.86 -15.05
CA GLU A 131 -28.42 11.32 -13.88
C GLU A 131 -27.88 12.64 -13.32
N GLY A 132 -26.56 12.85 -13.34
CA GLY A 132 -25.96 14.14 -12.99
C GLY A 132 -26.46 15.31 -13.82
N ASN A 133 -26.81 15.07 -15.10
CA ASN A 133 -27.37 16.08 -15.99
C ASN A 133 -28.86 16.39 -15.71
N ARG A 134 -29.56 15.55 -14.92
CA ARG A 134 -30.97 15.76 -14.51
C ARG A 134 -31.11 16.48 -13.17
N LEU A 135 -30.00 16.73 -12.47
CA LEU A 135 -30.01 17.44 -11.20
C LEU A 135 -30.16 18.96 -11.38
N PRO A 136 -30.73 19.68 -10.39
CA PRO A 136 -30.83 21.14 -10.44
C PRO A 136 -29.48 21.82 -10.66
N LEU A 137 -29.44 22.90 -11.42
CA LEU A 137 -28.25 23.66 -11.82
C LEU A 137 -27.18 23.91 -10.72
N PRO A 138 -27.55 24.24 -9.46
CA PRO A 138 -26.56 24.40 -8.39
C PRO A 138 -25.81 23.12 -8.06
N LEU A 139 -26.47 21.98 -8.13
CA LEU A 139 -25.88 20.66 -7.90
C LEU A 139 -25.06 20.15 -9.11
N GLN A 140 -25.47 20.56 -10.34
CA GLN A 140 -24.70 20.24 -11.56
C GLN A 140 -23.32 20.91 -11.57
N GLY A 141 -23.17 22.10 -10.98
CA GLY A 141 -21.90 22.82 -10.88
C GLY A 141 -20.87 22.10 -9.97
N GLU A 142 -21.35 21.54 -8.86
CA GLU A 142 -20.53 20.77 -7.91
C GLU A 142 -20.31 19.31 -8.35
N LEU A 143 -21.23 18.77 -9.14
CA LEU A 143 -21.26 17.38 -9.61
C LEU A 143 -20.64 17.18 -10.98
N LYS A 144 -20.17 18.24 -11.65
CA LYS A 144 -19.49 18.10 -12.97
C LYS A 144 -18.29 17.16 -12.86
N GLY A 145 -18.60 15.92 -13.09
CA GLY A 145 -17.80 14.80 -13.60
C GLY A 145 -16.67 14.31 -12.71
N LYS A 146 -15.63 15.04 -12.47
CA LYS A 146 -14.42 14.55 -11.81
C LYS A 146 -14.45 14.67 -10.29
N THR A 147 -15.13 15.66 -9.74
CA THR A 147 -15.01 16.03 -8.32
C THR A 147 -15.74 15.04 -7.39
N VAL A 148 -16.91 14.55 -7.76
CA VAL A 148 -17.68 13.59 -6.93
C VAL A 148 -17.08 12.20 -7.02
N LEU A 149 -16.73 11.75 -8.23
CA LEU A 149 -16.02 10.47 -8.41
C LEU A 149 -14.67 10.47 -7.67
N ASN A 150 -13.95 11.58 -7.70
CA ASN A 150 -12.70 11.72 -6.97
C ASN A 150 -12.94 11.69 -5.46
N LYS A 151 -13.97 12.38 -4.93
CA LYS A 151 -14.33 12.33 -3.50
C LYS A 151 -14.80 10.93 -3.07
N ILE A 152 -15.57 10.24 -3.90
CA ILE A 152 -15.99 8.86 -3.65
C ILE A 152 -14.79 7.93 -3.64
N ASN A 153 -13.88 8.08 -4.60
CA ASN A 153 -12.66 7.27 -4.67
C ASN A 153 -11.71 7.59 -3.51
N GLU A 154 -11.60 8.86 -3.13
CA GLU A 154 -10.85 9.29 -1.95
C GLU A 154 -11.43 8.67 -0.67
N LEU A 155 -12.74 8.74 -0.46
CA LEU A 155 -13.41 8.08 0.67
C LEU A 155 -13.22 6.56 0.69
N LYS A 156 -13.25 5.92 -0.49
CA LYS A 156 -12.97 4.47 -0.60
C LYS A 156 -11.54 4.11 -0.22
N LEU A 157 -10.58 5.00 -0.48
CA LEU A 157 -9.17 4.79 -0.21
C LEU A 157 -8.78 5.15 1.23
N THR A 158 -9.43 6.18 1.80
CA THR A 158 -9.03 6.77 3.09
C THR A 158 -9.90 6.33 4.26
N SER A 159 -11.11 5.81 4.01
CA SER A 159 -12.01 5.35 5.07
C SER A 159 -11.62 3.94 5.54
N SER A 160 -11.48 3.76 6.85
CA SER A 160 -11.26 2.45 7.47
C SER A 160 -12.43 1.47 7.21
N GLY A 161 -13.64 2.00 6.96
CA GLY A 161 -14.83 1.26 6.53
C GLY A 161 -14.96 1.12 5.01
N GLY A 162 -13.96 1.56 4.23
CA GLY A 162 -13.97 1.41 2.78
C GLY A 162 -14.02 -0.08 2.38
N PRO A 163 -14.86 -0.46 1.39
CA PRO A 163 -14.92 -1.85 0.96
C PRO A 163 -13.57 -2.27 0.40
N ILE A 164 -13.06 -3.41 0.86
CA ILE A 164 -11.88 -4.05 0.27
C ILE A 164 -12.29 -4.49 -1.14
N ARG A 165 -11.72 -3.84 -2.15
CA ARG A 165 -11.98 -4.15 -3.56
C ARG A 165 -10.70 -4.61 -4.23
N ALA A 166 -10.79 -5.71 -4.95
CA ALA A 166 -9.76 -6.11 -5.91
C ALA A 166 -10.11 -5.56 -7.29
N MET A 167 -9.10 -5.11 -8.01
CA MET A 167 -9.24 -4.81 -9.44
C MET A 167 -9.33 -6.13 -10.19
N VAL A 168 -10.40 -6.33 -10.93
CA VAL A 168 -10.66 -7.54 -11.72
C VAL A 168 -10.77 -7.20 -13.19
N LEU A 169 -10.51 -8.19 -14.04
CA LEU A 169 -10.74 -8.11 -15.49
C LEU A 169 -12.02 -8.88 -15.80
N GLU A 170 -12.91 -8.23 -16.54
CA GLU A 170 -14.13 -8.86 -17.06
C GLU A 170 -14.09 -8.92 -18.58
N ASP A 171 -14.68 -9.94 -19.16
CA ASP A 171 -14.79 -10.07 -20.61
C ASP A 171 -15.83 -9.11 -21.15
N ILE A 172 -15.53 -8.47 -22.28
CA ILE A 172 -16.55 -7.72 -23.03
C ILE A 172 -17.56 -8.70 -23.62
N PRO A 173 -18.85 -8.33 -23.68
CA PRO A 173 -19.91 -9.24 -24.13
C PRO A 173 -19.72 -9.80 -25.55
N LYS A 174 -19.01 -9.08 -26.41
CA LYS A 174 -18.69 -9.49 -27.78
C LYS A 174 -17.20 -9.29 -28.03
N PRO A 175 -16.37 -10.27 -27.75
CA PRO A 175 -14.94 -10.19 -28.02
C PRO A 175 -14.66 -10.07 -29.53
N ILE A 176 -13.72 -9.22 -29.89
CA ILE A 176 -13.32 -8.99 -31.29
C ILE A 176 -11.88 -9.43 -31.53
N ASN A 177 -11.62 -9.92 -32.73
CA ASN A 177 -10.27 -10.16 -33.21
C ASN A 177 -9.67 -8.86 -33.77
N SER A 178 -8.39 -8.63 -33.56
CA SER A 178 -7.71 -7.42 -34.02
C SER A 178 -7.34 -7.50 -35.50
N PRO A 179 -7.53 -6.42 -36.26
CA PRO A 179 -6.95 -6.32 -37.59
C PRO A 179 -5.43 -6.13 -37.52
N LEU A 180 -4.73 -6.60 -38.53
CA LEU A 180 -3.31 -6.32 -38.69
C LEU A 180 -3.12 -4.85 -39.08
N PHE A 181 -2.42 -4.06 -38.28
CA PHE A 181 -2.13 -2.67 -38.59
C PHE A 181 -1.05 -2.55 -39.66
N VAL A 182 -1.39 -1.97 -40.80
CA VAL A 182 -0.41 -1.77 -41.88
C VAL A 182 0.65 -0.77 -41.42
N ARG A 183 1.88 -1.22 -41.27
CA ARG A 183 3.01 -0.43 -40.72
C ARG A 183 2.69 0.24 -39.38
N GLY A 184 1.89 -0.44 -38.52
CA GLY A 184 1.52 0.09 -37.21
C GLY A 184 0.48 1.21 -37.22
N ASN A 185 -0.16 1.53 -38.35
CA ASN A 185 -1.10 2.65 -38.47
C ASN A 185 -2.55 2.19 -38.24
N PRO A 186 -3.18 2.51 -37.08
CA PRO A 186 -4.56 2.09 -36.77
C PRO A 186 -5.63 2.59 -37.75
N PRO A 187 -5.60 3.85 -38.24
CA PRO A 187 -6.61 4.35 -39.19
C PRO A 187 -6.68 3.58 -40.50
N LYS A 188 -5.63 2.88 -40.89
CA LYS A 188 -5.60 2.07 -42.12
C LYS A 188 -6.02 0.60 -41.88
N ALA A 189 -6.49 0.28 -40.68
CA ALA A 189 -6.88 -1.08 -40.29
C ALA A 189 -8.24 -1.54 -40.88
N GLY A 190 -8.99 -0.72 -41.61
CA GLY A 190 -10.36 -1.04 -41.99
C GLY A 190 -10.56 -1.64 -43.36
N GLU A 191 -9.74 -1.32 -44.37
CA GLU A 191 -10.11 -1.61 -45.77
C GLU A 191 -9.37 -2.79 -46.42
N THR A 192 -8.20 -3.18 -45.93
CA THR A 192 -7.41 -4.27 -46.51
C THR A 192 -6.69 -5.13 -45.46
N SER A 193 -6.98 -4.93 -44.19
CA SER A 193 -6.24 -5.59 -43.12
C SER A 193 -6.76 -6.98 -42.84
N LYS A 194 -5.85 -7.95 -42.84
CA LYS A 194 -6.14 -9.31 -42.39
C LYS A 194 -6.54 -9.29 -40.93
N ILE A 195 -7.72 -9.82 -40.62
CA ILE A 195 -8.12 -10.05 -39.24
C ILE A 195 -7.33 -11.24 -38.70
N ILE A 196 -6.63 -11.01 -37.59
CA ILE A 196 -5.82 -12.06 -36.94
C ILE A 196 -6.63 -12.62 -35.78
N PRO A 197 -6.89 -13.94 -35.77
CA PRO A 197 -7.53 -14.57 -34.62
C PRO A 197 -6.63 -14.49 -33.40
N ARG A 198 -7.27 -14.45 -32.22
CA ARG A 198 -6.54 -14.54 -30.95
C ARG A 198 -5.86 -15.90 -30.86
N GLY A 199 -4.66 -15.95 -30.32
CA GLY A 199 -3.88 -17.17 -30.24
C GLY A 199 -2.58 -16.96 -29.46
N PHE A 200 -1.90 -18.05 -29.18
CA PHE A 200 -0.58 -18.02 -28.58
C PHE A 200 0.52 -17.91 -29.64
N ILE A 201 1.73 -17.55 -29.23
CA ILE A 201 2.90 -17.42 -30.13
C ILE A 201 3.28 -18.80 -30.67
N ASP A 202 3.33 -18.99 -32.02
CA ASP A 202 3.49 -20.30 -32.65
C ASP A 202 4.77 -21.04 -32.22
N ILE A 203 5.88 -20.33 -32.04
CA ILE A 203 7.15 -20.92 -31.60
C ILE A 203 7.11 -21.51 -30.19
N LEU A 204 6.17 -21.07 -29.36
CA LEU A 204 5.98 -21.53 -27.97
C LEU A 204 4.79 -22.45 -27.82
N LYS A 205 4.07 -22.74 -28.89
CA LYS A 205 2.96 -23.69 -28.85
C LYS A 205 3.46 -25.13 -28.63
N SER A 206 2.74 -25.85 -27.79
CA SER A 206 2.89 -27.28 -27.57
C SER A 206 1.59 -28.00 -27.90
N GLU A 207 1.58 -29.30 -27.86
CA GLU A 207 0.37 -30.12 -28.04
C GLU A 207 -0.68 -29.84 -26.94
N THR A 208 -0.25 -29.37 -25.79
CA THR A 208 -1.10 -29.03 -24.65
C THR A 208 -1.59 -27.56 -24.64
N THR A 209 -1.16 -26.75 -25.61
CA THR A 209 -1.57 -25.35 -25.68
C THR A 209 -3.08 -25.25 -25.93
N PRO A 210 -3.86 -24.53 -25.04
CA PRO A 210 -5.30 -24.42 -25.20
C PRO A 210 -5.70 -23.74 -26.51
N GLN A 211 -6.84 -24.19 -27.06
CA GLN A 211 -7.44 -23.51 -28.20
C GLN A 211 -8.24 -22.31 -27.73
N PHE A 212 -8.05 -21.16 -28.37
CA PHE A 212 -8.72 -19.89 -27.99
C PHE A 212 -10.15 -19.90 -28.50
N ASP A 213 -11.14 -19.87 -27.58
CA ASP A 213 -12.55 -19.78 -27.92
C ASP A 213 -12.87 -18.41 -28.54
N SER A 214 -13.66 -18.40 -29.60
CA SER A 214 -14.13 -17.19 -30.27
C SER A 214 -15.15 -16.39 -29.40
N ASN A 215 -15.83 -17.05 -28.48
CA ASN A 215 -16.88 -16.48 -27.63
C ASN A 215 -16.36 -15.83 -26.35
N THR A 216 -15.10 -16.06 -25.99
CA THR A 216 -14.44 -15.48 -24.81
C THR A 216 -13.35 -14.51 -25.22
N SER A 217 -12.79 -13.74 -24.30
CA SER A 217 -11.65 -12.86 -24.58
C SER A 217 -10.36 -13.63 -24.89
N GLY A 218 -10.28 -14.90 -24.55
CA GLY A 218 -9.08 -15.71 -24.67
C GLY A 218 -8.04 -15.47 -23.57
N ARG A 219 -8.39 -14.73 -22.51
CA ARG A 219 -7.44 -14.45 -21.41
C ARG A 219 -7.15 -15.67 -20.57
N LEU A 220 -8.13 -16.55 -20.36
CA LEU A 220 -7.93 -17.79 -19.63
C LEU A 220 -6.98 -18.71 -20.40
N GLU A 221 -7.25 -18.92 -21.68
CA GLU A 221 -6.44 -19.74 -22.56
C GLU A 221 -5.00 -19.19 -22.70
N LEU A 222 -4.87 -17.86 -22.75
CA LEU A 222 -3.55 -17.22 -22.72
C LEU A 222 -2.82 -17.47 -21.40
N ALA A 223 -3.51 -17.36 -20.27
CA ALA A 223 -2.92 -17.62 -18.95
C ALA A 223 -2.49 -19.09 -18.82
N GLU A 224 -3.31 -20.02 -19.28
CA GLU A 224 -3.00 -21.45 -19.30
C GLU A 224 -1.80 -21.76 -20.21
N ALA A 225 -1.74 -21.16 -21.41
CA ALA A 225 -0.61 -21.33 -22.33
C ALA A 225 0.71 -20.75 -21.76
N ILE A 226 0.63 -19.62 -21.03
CA ILE A 226 1.80 -19.04 -20.34
C ILE A 226 2.24 -19.96 -19.20
N ALA A 227 1.29 -20.49 -18.41
CA ALA A 227 1.57 -21.33 -17.25
C ALA A 227 1.78 -22.81 -17.60
N ASP A 228 1.66 -23.21 -18.87
CA ASP A 228 1.90 -24.56 -19.32
C ASP A 228 3.31 -25.00 -18.91
N LYS A 229 3.41 -26.21 -18.32
CA LYS A 229 4.71 -26.80 -17.94
C LYS A 229 5.61 -27.09 -19.14
N ASN A 230 5.05 -27.22 -20.35
CA ASN A 230 5.80 -27.36 -21.59
C ASN A 230 6.27 -26.02 -22.17
N ASN A 231 5.84 -24.88 -21.60
CA ASN A 231 6.36 -23.58 -21.97
C ASN A 231 7.79 -23.43 -21.39
N PRO A 232 8.83 -23.30 -22.20
CA PRO A 232 10.22 -23.34 -21.75
C PRO A 232 10.63 -22.06 -21.00
N LEU A 233 9.83 -20.99 -21.06
CA LEU A 233 10.25 -19.67 -20.57
C LEU A 233 9.70 -19.34 -19.19
N THR A 234 8.43 -19.61 -18.91
CA THR A 234 7.76 -19.07 -17.70
C THR A 234 8.47 -19.49 -16.41
N ALA A 235 8.80 -20.76 -16.26
CA ALA A 235 9.50 -21.24 -15.07
C ALA A 235 10.93 -20.66 -14.96
N ARG A 236 11.66 -20.59 -16.09
CA ARG A 236 13.00 -19.98 -16.12
C ARG A 236 12.97 -18.50 -15.76
N VAL A 237 12.01 -17.74 -16.28
CA VAL A 237 11.83 -16.31 -15.94
C VAL A 237 11.56 -16.13 -14.46
N MET A 238 10.66 -16.92 -13.87
CA MET A 238 10.34 -16.85 -12.44
C MET A 238 11.54 -17.19 -11.57
N VAL A 239 12.23 -18.28 -11.87
CA VAL A 239 13.44 -18.71 -11.15
C VAL A 239 14.52 -17.64 -11.26
N ASN A 240 14.78 -17.12 -12.45
CA ASN A 240 15.79 -16.09 -12.69
C ASN A 240 15.50 -14.81 -11.91
N ARG A 241 14.22 -14.38 -11.84
CA ARG A 241 13.80 -13.23 -11.04
C ARG A 241 13.97 -13.46 -9.55
N VAL A 242 13.52 -14.60 -9.02
CA VAL A 242 13.71 -14.95 -7.61
C VAL A 242 15.19 -15.01 -7.26
N TRP A 243 16.00 -15.63 -8.11
CA TRP A 243 17.45 -15.66 -7.97
C TRP A 243 18.05 -14.26 -7.93
N MET A 244 17.68 -13.39 -8.88
CA MET A 244 18.14 -11.99 -8.93
C MET A 244 17.82 -11.23 -7.64
N TYR A 245 16.64 -11.44 -7.05
CA TYR A 245 16.29 -10.80 -5.79
C TYR A 245 17.10 -11.33 -4.60
N HIS A 246 17.64 -12.55 -4.67
CA HIS A 246 18.52 -13.08 -3.64
C HIS A 246 19.99 -12.67 -3.83
N PHE A 247 20.48 -12.69 -5.05
CA PHE A 247 21.90 -12.50 -5.34
C PHE A 247 22.24 -11.14 -5.97
N GLY A 248 21.25 -10.32 -6.29
CA GLY A 248 21.42 -9.00 -6.92
C GLY A 248 21.55 -9.05 -8.44
N GLU A 249 21.93 -10.20 -9.00
CA GLU A 249 21.98 -10.47 -10.44
C GLU A 249 21.35 -11.81 -10.76
N GLY A 250 20.65 -11.91 -11.91
CA GLY A 250 20.06 -13.15 -12.38
C GLY A 250 21.11 -14.10 -12.93
N LEU A 251 20.79 -15.39 -13.01
CA LEU A 251 21.57 -16.37 -13.75
C LEU A 251 21.67 -15.96 -15.23
N VAL A 252 20.60 -15.41 -15.78
CA VAL A 252 20.57 -14.62 -17.02
C VAL A 252 20.53 -13.14 -16.61
N LYS A 253 21.52 -12.36 -17.05
CA LYS A 253 21.71 -10.95 -16.63
C LYS A 253 20.63 -10.01 -17.16
N THR A 254 19.92 -10.39 -18.23
CA THR A 254 18.79 -9.68 -18.83
C THR A 254 17.47 -10.34 -18.39
N PRO A 255 16.88 -9.97 -17.23
CA PRO A 255 15.72 -10.67 -16.66
C PRO A 255 14.43 -10.48 -17.47
N ASP A 256 14.40 -9.60 -18.42
CA ASP A 256 13.32 -9.29 -19.37
C ASP A 256 13.56 -9.87 -20.78
N ASP A 257 14.76 -10.38 -21.03
CA ASP A 257 15.11 -11.01 -22.30
C ASP A 257 15.85 -12.33 -22.05
N LEU A 258 15.20 -13.43 -22.37
CA LEU A 258 15.76 -14.78 -22.38
C LEU A 258 15.84 -15.33 -23.82
N GLY A 259 15.76 -14.45 -24.81
CA GLY A 259 15.83 -14.79 -26.23
C GLY A 259 17.27 -14.89 -26.77
N ASN A 260 17.39 -14.90 -28.08
CA ASN A 260 18.70 -15.07 -28.75
C ASN A 260 19.71 -13.93 -28.52
N GLN A 261 19.23 -12.75 -28.09
CA GLN A 261 20.08 -11.60 -27.78
C GLN A 261 20.48 -11.56 -26.30
N ALA A 262 19.84 -12.35 -25.46
CA ALA A 262 20.25 -12.54 -24.08
C ALA A 262 21.63 -13.20 -24.04
N GLY A 263 22.47 -12.77 -23.12
CA GLY A 263 23.72 -13.47 -22.83
C GLY A 263 23.45 -14.89 -22.33
N THR A 264 24.42 -15.77 -22.45
CA THR A 264 24.35 -17.12 -21.89
C THR A 264 24.20 -17.03 -20.36
N ALA A 265 23.32 -17.86 -19.80
CA ALA A 265 23.19 -17.99 -18.35
C ALA A 265 24.55 -18.36 -17.72
N SER A 266 24.87 -17.78 -16.56
CA SER A 266 26.11 -18.10 -15.84
C SER A 266 26.18 -19.59 -15.44
N HIS A 267 25.04 -20.18 -15.13
CA HIS A 267 24.87 -21.57 -14.73
C HIS A 267 23.62 -22.16 -15.42
N PRO A 268 23.69 -22.52 -16.70
CA PRO A 268 22.51 -22.94 -17.47
C PRO A 268 21.85 -24.21 -16.90
N GLU A 269 22.64 -25.19 -16.50
CA GLU A 269 22.13 -26.43 -15.91
C GLU A 269 21.40 -26.19 -14.57
N LEU A 270 21.89 -25.25 -13.76
CA LEU A 270 21.24 -24.86 -12.52
C LEU A 270 19.90 -24.16 -12.79
N LEU A 271 19.85 -23.27 -13.78
CA LEU A 271 18.61 -22.61 -14.18
C LEU A 271 17.56 -23.62 -14.62
N ASP A 272 17.95 -24.59 -15.45
CA ASP A 272 17.07 -25.64 -15.94
C ASP A 272 16.61 -26.59 -14.83
N PHE A 273 17.53 -27.00 -13.95
CA PHE A 273 17.19 -27.79 -12.77
C PHE A 273 16.16 -27.07 -11.88
N LEU A 274 16.43 -25.83 -11.53
CA LEU A 274 15.52 -25.06 -10.67
C LEU A 274 14.17 -24.79 -11.33
N ALA A 275 14.13 -24.55 -12.65
CA ALA A 275 12.90 -24.35 -13.40
C ALA A 275 12.04 -25.61 -13.41
N ASN A 276 12.62 -26.77 -13.69
CA ASN A 276 11.92 -28.06 -13.65
C ASN A 276 11.44 -28.37 -12.22
N TRP A 277 12.34 -28.24 -11.24
CA TRP A 277 12.00 -28.46 -9.84
C TRP A 277 10.89 -27.52 -9.36
N PHE A 278 10.86 -26.28 -9.81
CA PHE A 278 9.82 -25.30 -9.45
C PHE A 278 8.43 -25.73 -9.94
N MET A 279 8.33 -26.28 -11.13
CA MET A 279 7.07 -26.77 -11.72
C MET A 279 6.59 -28.10 -11.14
N GLU A 280 7.49 -28.89 -10.53
CA GLU A 280 7.19 -30.23 -10.03
C GLU A 280 6.38 -30.17 -8.72
N ASP A 281 5.38 -31.05 -8.58
CA ASP A 281 4.65 -31.26 -7.33
C ASP A 281 5.31 -32.38 -6.51
N LEU A 282 5.91 -32.04 -5.40
CA LEU A 282 6.54 -32.96 -4.46
C LEU A 282 5.73 -33.06 -3.14
N GLY A 283 4.45 -32.84 -3.20
CA GLY A 283 3.51 -32.98 -2.10
C GLY A 283 3.31 -31.69 -1.27
N PRO A 284 2.62 -31.79 -0.11
CA PRO A 284 2.13 -30.61 0.64
C PRO A 284 3.21 -29.62 1.08
N LYS A 285 4.45 -30.07 1.23
CA LYS A 285 5.58 -29.20 1.63
C LYS A 285 6.20 -28.47 0.42
N LYS A 286 5.97 -28.94 -0.76
CA LYS A 286 6.45 -28.35 -2.01
C LYS A 286 5.44 -28.64 -3.14
N PRO A 287 4.31 -27.93 -3.14
CA PRO A 287 3.39 -27.97 -4.29
C PRO A 287 4.05 -27.37 -5.52
N ALA A 288 3.53 -27.69 -6.69
CA ALA A 288 3.97 -27.09 -7.95
C ALA A 288 3.89 -25.55 -7.88
N TRP A 289 4.82 -24.87 -8.54
CA TRP A 289 4.89 -23.40 -8.60
C TRP A 289 5.01 -22.70 -7.24
N SER A 290 5.57 -23.37 -6.23
CA SER A 290 5.72 -22.82 -4.90
C SER A 290 6.91 -21.86 -4.80
N VAL A 291 6.65 -20.56 -4.93
CA VAL A 291 7.65 -19.50 -4.72
C VAL A 291 8.26 -19.58 -3.32
N LYS A 292 7.47 -19.91 -2.30
CA LYS A 292 7.96 -20.10 -0.93
C LYS A 292 8.97 -21.26 -0.82
N ALA A 293 8.72 -22.36 -1.51
CA ALA A 293 9.65 -23.50 -1.54
C ALA A 293 10.94 -23.11 -2.27
N LEU A 294 10.85 -22.37 -3.37
CA LEU A 294 12.01 -21.88 -4.12
C LEU A 294 12.89 -20.94 -3.26
N HIS A 295 12.30 -19.96 -2.58
CA HIS A 295 13.02 -19.13 -1.62
C HIS A 295 13.73 -19.97 -0.57
N LYS A 296 13.04 -20.95 0.02
CA LYS A 296 13.62 -21.84 1.03
C LYS A 296 14.80 -22.64 0.48
N ALA A 297 14.68 -23.20 -0.71
CA ALA A 297 15.77 -23.97 -1.34
C ALA A 297 17.02 -23.09 -1.57
N ILE A 298 16.82 -21.88 -2.11
CA ILE A 298 17.91 -20.91 -2.33
C ILE A 298 18.57 -20.50 -1.00
N MET A 299 17.78 -20.11 0.00
CA MET A 299 18.30 -19.59 1.27
C MET A 299 19.02 -20.66 2.10
N LEU A 300 18.66 -21.92 1.96
CA LEU A 300 19.36 -23.04 2.62
C LEU A 300 20.61 -23.52 1.84
N SER A 301 20.86 -22.99 0.65
CA SER A 301 22.04 -23.34 -0.12
C SER A 301 23.33 -22.76 0.51
N LYS A 302 24.44 -23.47 0.34
CA LYS A 302 25.76 -22.97 0.79
C LYS A 302 26.16 -21.67 0.08
N VAL A 303 25.74 -21.49 -1.18
CA VAL A 303 26.01 -20.29 -1.97
C VAL A 303 25.34 -19.06 -1.35
N TYR A 304 24.09 -19.19 -0.88
CA TYR A 304 23.40 -18.08 -0.21
C TYR A 304 23.99 -17.73 1.15
N GLN A 305 24.54 -18.73 1.86
CA GLN A 305 25.10 -18.58 3.20
C GLN A 305 26.58 -18.15 3.20
N GLN A 306 27.14 -17.86 2.05
CA GLN A 306 28.50 -17.33 1.95
C GLN A 306 28.59 -15.92 2.52
N SER A 307 29.74 -15.58 3.07
CA SER A 307 30.07 -14.20 3.43
C SER A 307 30.60 -13.42 2.21
N SER A 308 30.43 -12.11 2.24
CA SER A 308 31.01 -11.20 1.27
C SER A 308 32.54 -11.02 1.45
N ASN A 309 33.10 -11.42 2.61
CA ASN A 309 34.45 -11.10 3.07
C ASN A 309 35.22 -12.32 3.61
N THR A 310 35.25 -13.44 2.88
CA THR A 310 35.77 -14.72 3.41
C THR A 310 37.12 -15.16 2.90
N VAL A 311 37.69 -14.48 1.91
CA VAL A 311 38.94 -14.93 1.28
C VAL A 311 40.14 -14.11 1.75
N SER A 312 41.31 -14.75 1.81
CA SER A 312 42.56 -14.06 2.06
C SER A 312 42.86 -13.03 0.95
N LYS A 313 43.70 -12.02 1.23
CA LYS A 313 44.09 -11.04 0.24
C LYS A 313 44.69 -11.66 -1.04
N VAL A 314 45.38 -12.78 -0.92
CA VAL A 314 45.98 -13.51 -2.05
C VAL A 314 44.90 -14.15 -2.92
N GLN A 315 43.97 -14.86 -2.27
CA GLN A 315 42.84 -15.49 -2.96
C GLN A 315 41.88 -14.43 -3.57
N LEU A 316 41.71 -13.30 -2.90
CA LEU A 316 40.90 -12.19 -3.42
C LEU A 316 41.48 -11.70 -4.75
N LYS A 317 42.80 -11.52 -4.83
CA LYS A 317 43.46 -11.11 -6.08
C LYS A 317 43.27 -12.16 -7.18
N GLU A 318 43.58 -13.41 -6.89
CA GLU A 318 43.44 -14.52 -7.85
C GLU A 318 42.01 -14.69 -8.38
N TYR A 319 41.03 -14.65 -7.49
CA TYR A 319 39.62 -14.86 -7.87
C TYR A 319 39.06 -13.65 -8.62
N SER A 320 39.44 -12.43 -8.22
CA SER A 320 39.07 -11.21 -8.94
C SER A 320 39.67 -11.11 -10.35
N GLU A 321 40.86 -11.70 -10.57
CA GLU A 321 41.47 -11.77 -11.91
C GLU A 321 40.74 -12.81 -12.79
N LYS A 322 40.27 -13.95 -12.21
CA LYS A 322 39.60 -15.01 -12.95
C LYS A 322 38.11 -14.73 -13.20
N ASP A 323 37.42 -14.13 -12.23
CA ASP A 323 36.00 -13.82 -12.28
C ASP A 323 35.72 -12.45 -11.65
N PRO A 324 36.09 -11.35 -12.33
CA PRO A 324 35.96 -9.99 -11.82
C PRO A 324 34.51 -9.58 -11.56
N SER A 325 33.56 -10.18 -12.27
CA SER A 325 32.12 -9.90 -12.14
C SER A 325 31.41 -10.78 -11.11
N ASN A 326 32.15 -11.66 -10.41
CA ASN A 326 31.58 -12.64 -9.47
C ASN A 326 30.45 -13.49 -10.09
N SER A 327 30.51 -13.77 -11.38
CA SER A 327 29.49 -14.56 -12.08
C SER A 327 29.39 -15.99 -11.55
N LEU A 328 30.49 -16.53 -11.01
CA LEU A 328 30.57 -17.87 -10.42
C LEU A 328 30.22 -17.87 -8.91
N LEU A 329 29.86 -16.72 -8.34
CA LEU A 329 29.43 -16.56 -6.96
C LEU A 329 30.46 -17.13 -5.95
N TRP A 330 31.75 -16.79 -6.13
CA TRP A 330 32.80 -17.19 -5.20
C TRP A 330 32.79 -16.42 -3.86
N HIS A 331 32.00 -15.32 -3.78
CA HIS A 331 31.62 -14.61 -2.55
C HIS A 331 30.19 -14.10 -2.65
N ALA A 332 29.58 -13.71 -1.53
CA ALA A 332 28.28 -13.07 -1.54
C ALA A 332 28.36 -11.65 -2.12
N ASN A 333 27.39 -11.27 -2.96
CA ASN A 333 27.25 -9.92 -3.47
C ASN A 333 26.69 -8.99 -2.39
N VAL A 334 27.37 -7.91 -2.10
CA VAL A 334 26.83 -6.82 -1.27
C VAL A 334 25.75 -6.09 -2.05
N ARG A 335 24.55 -5.99 -1.48
CA ARG A 335 23.40 -5.37 -2.13
C ARG A 335 22.85 -4.22 -1.29
N ARG A 336 22.51 -3.14 -1.96
CA ARG A 336 21.81 -2.04 -1.34
C ARG A 336 20.34 -2.39 -1.12
N LEU A 337 19.80 -2.00 0.03
CA LEU A 337 18.37 -2.08 0.31
C LEU A 337 17.61 -1.06 -0.56
N ASP A 338 16.47 -1.48 -1.12
CA ASP A 338 15.50 -0.56 -1.67
C ASP A 338 14.82 0.27 -0.57
N PHE A 339 14.12 1.34 -0.95
CA PHE A 339 13.48 2.23 0.02
C PHE A 339 12.53 1.49 0.95
N GLU A 340 11.73 0.59 0.40
CA GLU A 340 10.71 -0.15 1.14
C GLU A 340 11.35 -1.03 2.21
N SER A 341 12.37 -1.79 1.83
CA SER A 341 13.12 -2.64 2.76
C SER A 341 13.90 -1.83 3.78
N TYR A 342 14.49 -0.72 3.35
CA TYR A 342 15.26 0.16 4.24
C TYR A 342 14.36 0.83 5.29
N ARG A 343 13.23 1.41 4.87
CA ARG A 343 12.26 2.00 5.81
C ARG A 343 11.71 0.94 6.78
N ASP A 344 11.34 -0.23 6.28
CA ASP A 344 10.84 -1.31 7.13
C ASP A 344 11.93 -1.80 8.11
N SER A 345 13.21 -1.81 7.71
CA SER A 345 14.33 -2.12 8.59
C SER A 345 14.51 -1.07 9.69
N LEU A 346 14.43 0.21 9.36
CA LEU A 346 14.47 1.31 10.34
C LEU A 346 13.33 1.18 11.38
N LEU A 347 12.12 0.88 10.93
CA LEU A 347 10.99 0.65 11.81
C LEU A 347 11.17 -0.61 12.67
N ALA A 348 11.77 -1.67 12.13
CA ALA A 348 12.05 -2.89 12.87
C ALA A 348 13.14 -2.67 13.94
N MET A 349 14.22 -1.95 13.60
CA MET A 349 15.29 -1.59 14.55
C MET A 349 14.77 -0.77 15.72
N SER A 350 13.83 0.14 15.49
CA SER A 350 13.19 0.96 16.52
C SER A 350 12.12 0.22 17.33
N GLY A 351 11.69 -0.96 16.89
CA GLY A 351 10.57 -1.70 17.48
C GLY A 351 9.19 -1.17 17.13
N MET A 352 9.10 -0.21 16.19
CA MET A 352 7.82 0.39 15.79
C MET A 352 7.10 -0.38 14.69
N LEU A 353 7.75 -1.29 13.97
CA LEU A 353 7.15 -1.98 12.82
C LEU A 353 5.92 -2.82 13.20
N GLN A 354 4.78 -2.44 12.68
CA GLN A 354 3.51 -3.15 12.84
C GLN A 354 3.41 -4.32 11.85
N ARG A 355 3.91 -5.49 12.24
CA ARG A 355 3.95 -6.69 11.37
C ARG A 355 2.61 -7.41 11.23
N GLN A 356 1.73 -7.27 12.20
CA GLN A 356 0.46 -8.01 12.27
C GLN A 356 -0.67 -7.33 11.51
N GLU A 357 -0.54 -6.05 11.21
CA GLU A 357 -1.52 -5.31 10.43
C GLU A 357 -1.32 -5.57 8.93
N ILE A 358 -2.14 -6.47 8.40
CA ILE A 358 -2.14 -6.84 6.98
C ILE A 358 -3.31 -6.15 6.29
N GLY A 359 -3.03 -5.41 5.21
CA GLY A 359 -4.06 -4.70 4.45
C GLY A 359 -4.59 -3.45 5.16
N GLY A 360 -5.87 -3.15 4.95
CA GLY A 360 -6.51 -1.93 5.42
C GLY A 360 -6.22 -0.72 4.53
N PRO A 361 -6.60 0.50 4.97
CA PRO A 361 -6.35 1.71 4.18
C PRO A 361 -4.86 1.95 3.99
N SER A 362 -4.52 2.42 2.79
CA SER A 362 -3.16 2.84 2.46
C SER A 362 -2.81 4.14 3.21
N PHE A 363 -1.53 4.43 3.29
CA PHE A 363 -1.02 5.59 4.03
C PHE A 363 0.04 6.32 3.22
N ASN A 364 0.24 7.62 3.52
CA ASN A 364 1.31 8.42 2.93
C ASN A 364 2.63 8.16 3.68
N VAL A 365 3.67 7.75 2.95
CA VAL A 365 4.99 7.44 3.57
C VAL A 365 5.79 8.66 3.97
N MET A 366 5.46 9.85 3.41
CA MET A 366 6.23 11.07 3.55
C MET A 366 5.70 12.02 4.60
N GLU A 367 4.44 11.87 4.98
CA GLU A 367 3.74 12.86 5.79
C GLU A 367 3.54 12.40 7.22
N GLU A 368 3.67 13.33 8.13
CA GLU A 368 3.31 13.16 9.51
C GLU A 368 1.79 13.33 9.72
N PRO A 369 1.23 12.59 10.65
CA PRO A 369 1.83 11.54 11.50
C PRO A 369 2.24 10.29 10.74
N PHE A 370 3.40 9.70 11.06
CA PHE A 370 3.87 8.50 10.35
C PHE A 370 3.12 7.26 10.79
N ILE A 371 2.81 6.41 9.81
CA ILE A 371 2.20 5.09 10.00
C ILE A 371 3.29 4.02 9.94
N PHE A 372 3.27 3.10 10.89
CA PHE A 372 4.35 2.12 11.09
C PHE A 372 4.07 0.75 10.46
N LYS A 373 3.09 0.67 9.56
CA LYS A 373 2.86 -0.50 8.71
C LYS A 373 4.02 -0.71 7.74
N ARG A 374 4.13 -1.91 7.20
CA ARG A 374 5.10 -2.21 6.14
C ARG A 374 4.87 -1.28 4.96
N THR A 375 5.96 -0.84 4.35
CA THR A 375 5.93 0.09 3.20
C THR A 375 5.19 -0.49 1.98
N ALA A 376 5.07 -1.82 1.89
CA ALA A 376 4.25 -2.48 0.86
C ALA A 376 2.76 -2.05 0.86
N TYR A 377 2.26 -1.49 1.96
CA TYR A 377 0.88 -0.97 2.07
C TYR A 377 0.79 0.54 1.87
N ALA A 378 1.87 1.19 1.48
CA ALA A 378 1.88 2.62 1.20
C ALA A 378 1.05 2.95 -0.04
N TYR A 379 0.48 4.14 -0.03
CA TYR A 379 -0.23 4.68 -1.19
C TYR A 379 0.77 5.05 -2.29
N ILE A 380 0.54 4.51 -3.48
CA ILE A 380 1.29 4.84 -4.69
C ILE A 380 0.31 5.40 -5.73
N ASP A 381 0.48 6.67 -6.06
CA ASP A 381 -0.20 7.30 -7.18
C ASP A 381 0.71 7.26 -8.41
N ARG A 382 0.25 6.62 -9.48
CA ARG A 382 1.00 6.54 -10.74
C ARG A 382 1.34 7.93 -11.32
N GLY A 383 0.41 8.87 -11.16
CA GLY A 383 0.57 10.25 -11.65
C GLY A 383 1.39 11.15 -10.73
N ASN A 384 1.63 10.73 -9.49
CA ASN A 384 2.33 11.53 -8.48
C ASN A 384 3.07 10.63 -7.48
N MET A 385 4.17 10.06 -7.92
CA MET A 385 5.03 9.22 -7.09
C MET A 385 5.67 10.03 -5.95
N PRO A 386 5.74 9.48 -4.73
CA PRO A 386 6.48 10.12 -3.64
C PRO A 386 7.95 10.36 -4.00
N ASP A 387 8.42 11.60 -3.89
CA ASP A 387 9.78 12.01 -4.27
C ASP A 387 10.86 11.14 -3.62
N VAL A 388 10.69 10.77 -2.36
CA VAL A 388 11.67 9.91 -1.67
C VAL A 388 11.79 8.54 -2.33
N MET A 389 10.68 7.98 -2.80
CA MET A 389 10.72 6.68 -3.47
C MET A 389 11.45 6.77 -4.81
N MET A 390 11.24 7.86 -5.57
CA MET A 390 11.98 8.12 -6.80
C MET A 390 13.48 8.33 -6.54
N GLN A 391 13.84 9.05 -5.47
CA GLN A 391 15.23 9.25 -5.06
C GLN A 391 15.92 7.94 -4.64
N PHE A 392 15.17 6.94 -4.23
CA PHE A 392 15.65 5.59 -3.90
C PHE A 392 15.35 4.58 -5.03
N ASP A 393 15.34 5.03 -6.27
CA ASP A 393 15.27 4.20 -7.48
C ASP A 393 13.99 3.33 -7.59
N MET A 394 12.86 3.79 -7.07
CA MET A 394 11.61 3.10 -7.27
C MET A 394 11.26 3.09 -8.76
N ALA A 395 10.85 1.92 -9.26
CA ALA A 395 10.44 1.77 -10.65
C ALA A 395 9.22 2.65 -10.95
N ASN A 396 9.22 3.27 -12.14
CA ASN A 396 8.06 3.99 -12.63
C ASN A 396 6.91 2.98 -12.87
N PRO A 397 5.74 3.15 -12.23
CA PRO A 397 4.62 2.20 -12.36
C PRO A 397 3.95 2.21 -13.75
N ASP A 398 4.24 3.21 -14.59
CA ASP A 398 3.72 3.31 -15.96
C ASP A 398 4.62 2.69 -17.02
N GLN A 399 5.80 2.18 -16.63
CA GLN A 399 6.75 1.58 -17.56
C GLN A 399 7.15 0.18 -17.09
N PRO A 400 7.33 -0.76 -18.04
CA PRO A 400 7.90 -2.06 -17.72
C PRO A 400 9.31 -1.87 -17.14
N ASN A 401 9.62 -2.55 -16.06
CA ASN A 401 10.92 -2.52 -15.44
C ASN A 401 11.32 -3.93 -15.02
N SER A 402 12.36 -4.45 -15.61
CA SER A 402 12.88 -5.79 -15.32
C SER A 402 13.78 -5.84 -14.10
N LYS A 403 14.52 -4.74 -13.84
CA LYS A 403 15.44 -4.58 -12.72
C LYS A 403 15.48 -3.11 -12.29
N ARG A 404 15.28 -2.84 -11.00
CA ARG A 404 15.45 -1.49 -10.46
C ARG A 404 16.91 -1.05 -10.59
N ALA A 405 17.13 0.22 -10.90
CA ALA A 405 18.43 0.84 -10.74
C ALA A 405 18.86 0.80 -9.26
N SER A 406 20.15 0.99 -9.02
CA SER A 406 20.70 1.15 -7.67
C SER A 406 21.71 2.27 -7.73
N THR A 407 21.26 3.50 -7.45
CA THR A 407 22.07 4.71 -7.47
C THR A 407 22.37 5.22 -6.06
N VAL A 408 23.44 5.97 -5.91
CA VAL A 408 23.78 6.68 -4.68
C VAL A 408 23.77 8.16 -4.98
N VAL A 409 22.78 8.86 -4.42
CA VAL A 409 22.60 10.30 -4.64
C VAL A 409 22.58 11.06 -3.32
N PRO A 410 23.05 12.33 -3.29
CA PRO A 410 23.10 13.13 -2.06
C PRO A 410 21.75 13.29 -1.35
N GLN A 411 20.66 13.28 -2.10
CA GLN A 411 19.31 13.41 -1.57
C GLN A 411 18.93 12.27 -0.60
N GLN A 412 19.44 11.06 -0.84
CA GLN A 412 19.25 9.93 0.06
C GLN A 412 19.93 10.16 1.41
N ALA A 413 21.14 10.73 1.38
CA ALA A 413 21.85 11.13 2.59
C ALA A 413 21.12 12.26 3.34
N LEU A 414 20.63 13.27 2.61
CA LEU A 414 19.83 14.35 3.19
C LEU A 414 18.53 13.85 3.82
N PHE A 415 17.88 12.86 3.22
CA PHE A 415 16.72 12.21 3.82
C PHE A 415 17.07 11.60 5.18
N LEU A 416 18.16 10.85 5.27
CA LEU A 416 18.58 10.21 6.53
C LEU A 416 18.96 11.22 7.61
N MET A 417 19.51 12.37 7.22
CA MET A 417 19.90 13.42 8.15
C MET A 417 18.70 14.24 8.66
N ASN A 418 17.74 14.53 7.79
CA ASN A 418 16.73 15.57 8.04
C ASN A 418 15.30 15.04 8.18
N SER A 419 15.04 13.77 7.84
CA SER A 419 13.68 13.22 7.89
C SER A 419 13.17 13.12 9.33
N PRO A 420 11.99 13.67 9.61
CA PRO A 420 11.33 13.48 10.91
C PRO A 420 11.07 12.01 11.24
N LEU A 421 10.83 11.15 10.23
CA LEU A 421 10.71 9.71 10.43
C LEU A 421 12.00 9.13 11.02
N VAL A 422 13.14 9.49 10.45
CA VAL A 422 14.44 9.01 10.93
C VAL A 422 14.72 9.53 12.35
N ALA A 423 14.37 10.79 12.63
CA ALA A 423 14.47 11.35 13.97
C ALA A 423 13.64 10.54 14.98
N GLN A 424 12.41 10.20 14.63
CA GLN A 424 11.55 9.37 15.48
C GLN A 424 12.11 7.95 15.69
N VAL A 425 12.67 7.35 14.64
CA VAL A 425 13.35 6.04 14.70
C VAL A 425 14.52 6.11 15.68
N VAL A 426 15.38 7.11 15.56
CA VAL A 426 16.54 7.32 16.44
C VAL A 426 16.12 7.45 17.90
N GLN A 427 15.13 8.31 18.18
CA GLN A 427 14.57 8.48 19.52
C GLN A 427 14.01 7.17 20.08
N LYS A 428 13.31 6.40 19.26
CA LYS A 428 12.77 5.09 19.70
C LYS A 428 13.84 4.05 19.92
N ILE A 429 14.91 4.01 19.13
CA ILE A 429 16.05 3.12 19.39
C ILE A 429 16.72 3.49 20.72
N SER A 430 16.93 4.79 20.99
CA SER A 430 17.53 5.23 22.26
C SER A 430 16.67 4.86 23.49
N GLN A 431 15.35 4.79 23.31
CA GLN A 431 14.39 4.42 24.35
C GLN A 431 14.22 2.89 24.53
N ARG A 432 14.83 2.06 23.69
CA ARG A 432 14.72 0.60 23.85
C ARG A 432 15.29 0.14 25.20
N PRO A 433 14.65 -0.85 25.87
CA PRO A 433 15.11 -1.33 27.17
C PRO A 433 16.58 -1.75 27.18
N GLU A 434 17.07 -2.36 26.09
CA GLU A 434 18.45 -2.80 25.95
C GLU A 434 19.43 -1.62 25.95
N MET A 435 19.07 -0.51 25.24
CA MET A 435 19.86 0.71 25.22
C MET A 435 19.85 1.40 26.58
N GLN A 436 18.67 1.58 27.17
CA GLN A 436 18.53 2.21 28.48
C GLN A 436 19.31 1.47 29.56
N GLN A 437 19.24 0.16 29.59
CA GLN A 437 20.02 -0.67 30.54
C GLN A 437 21.53 -0.60 30.29
N ALA A 438 21.95 -0.50 29.02
CA ALA A 438 23.37 -0.41 28.68
C ALA A 438 23.97 0.95 29.07
N VAL A 439 23.18 2.04 28.99
CA VAL A 439 23.62 3.41 29.23
C VAL A 439 23.42 3.85 30.69
N ALA A 440 22.51 3.22 31.45
CA ALA A 440 22.13 3.62 32.83
C ALA A 440 23.27 3.60 33.85
N LYS A 441 24.39 2.90 33.59
CA LYS A 441 25.57 2.89 34.46
C LYS A 441 26.65 3.77 33.86
N GLU A 442 26.96 4.91 34.48
CA GLU A 442 27.96 5.91 34.05
C GLU A 442 29.33 5.34 33.64
N LYS A 443 29.69 4.16 34.10
CA LYS A 443 30.94 3.46 33.78
C LYS A 443 30.87 2.50 32.58
N ASN A 444 29.76 2.44 31.86
CA ASN A 444 29.52 1.40 30.85
C ASN A 444 29.29 1.94 29.44
N THR A 445 29.96 3.02 29.07
CA THR A 445 29.89 3.64 27.74
C THR A 445 30.20 2.64 26.62
N ASP A 446 31.18 1.75 26.85
CA ASP A 446 31.51 0.69 25.88
C ASP A 446 30.34 -0.28 25.63
N LYS A 447 29.62 -0.68 26.70
CA LYS A 447 28.43 -1.53 26.55
C LYS A 447 27.31 -0.84 25.77
N GLY A 448 27.12 0.47 25.97
CA GLY A 448 26.19 1.29 25.19
C GLY A 448 26.55 1.30 23.70
N ILE A 449 27.84 1.53 23.38
CA ILE A 449 28.36 1.51 22.01
C ILE A 449 28.10 0.12 21.37
N VAL A 450 28.48 -0.97 22.05
CA VAL A 450 28.26 -2.34 21.55
C VAL A 450 26.77 -2.60 21.30
N THR A 451 25.90 -2.12 22.19
CA THR A 451 24.46 -2.29 22.04
C THR A 451 23.91 -1.52 20.85
N ALA A 452 24.33 -0.27 20.64
CA ALA A 452 23.94 0.53 19.49
C ALA A 452 24.35 -0.14 18.16
N PHE A 453 25.60 -0.63 18.07
CA PHE A 453 26.07 -1.38 16.89
C PHE A 453 25.25 -2.66 16.65
N LYS A 454 24.94 -3.41 17.71
CA LYS A 454 24.11 -4.63 17.59
C LYS A 454 22.69 -4.33 17.11
N ILE A 455 22.08 -3.24 17.55
CA ILE A 455 20.73 -2.88 17.14
C ILE A 455 20.73 -2.41 15.69
N VAL A 456 21.68 -1.55 15.29
CA VAL A 456 21.67 -0.90 13.98
C VAL A 456 22.37 -1.75 12.92
N LEU A 457 23.57 -2.28 13.22
CA LEU A 457 24.42 -2.97 12.25
C LEU A 457 24.46 -4.51 12.46
N GLN A 458 23.73 -5.02 13.45
CA GLN A 458 23.61 -6.46 13.75
C GLN A 458 24.95 -7.17 14.05
N ARG A 459 25.97 -6.42 14.41
CA ARG A 459 27.31 -6.93 14.77
C ARG A 459 27.93 -6.19 15.94
N THR A 460 29.04 -6.69 16.44
CA THR A 460 29.88 -5.97 17.40
C THR A 460 30.81 -5.01 16.68
N PRO A 461 31.10 -3.82 17.26
CA PRO A 461 32.09 -2.92 16.70
C PRO A 461 33.51 -3.49 16.85
N SER A 462 34.39 -3.17 15.93
CA SER A 462 35.84 -3.35 16.04
C SER A 462 36.43 -2.40 17.09
N ASP A 463 37.68 -2.63 17.51
CA ASP A 463 38.35 -1.76 18.49
C ASP A 463 38.52 -0.32 17.97
N ILE A 464 38.75 -0.15 16.66
CA ILE A 464 38.84 1.18 16.01
C ILE A 464 37.48 1.88 16.08
N GLU A 465 36.41 1.20 15.73
CA GLU A 465 35.04 1.76 15.77
C GLU A 465 34.60 2.11 17.19
N ARG A 466 34.96 1.30 18.19
CA ARG A 466 34.71 1.60 19.60
C ARG A 466 35.39 2.89 20.02
N LYS A 467 36.66 3.08 19.64
CA LYS A 467 37.42 4.29 19.96
C LYS A 467 36.79 5.52 19.29
N LEU A 468 36.47 5.43 17.99
CA LEU A 468 35.83 6.51 17.24
C LEU A 468 34.46 6.88 17.83
N ALA A 469 33.64 5.89 18.20
CA ALA A 469 32.34 6.12 18.82
C ALA A 469 32.47 6.79 20.21
N LEU A 470 33.47 6.39 20.99
CA LEU A 470 33.75 7.00 22.29
C LEU A 470 34.18 8.46 22.14
N ASP A 471 35.13 8.74 21.23
CA ASP A 471 35.61 10.10 20.94
C ASP A 471 34.47 10.99 20.43
N PHE A 472 33.58 10.44 19.58
CA PHE A 472 32.38 11.12 19.12
C PHE A 472 31.45 11.49 20.27
N LEU A 473 31.12 10.56 21.17
CA LEU A 473 30.26 10.80 22.33
C LEU A 473 30.85 11.88 23.25
N ILE A 474 32.17 11.86 23.50
CA ILE A 474 32.85 12.88 24.32
C ILE A 474 32.74 14.25 23.67
N LYS A 475 32.95 14.34 22.35
CA LYS A 475 32.85 15.60 21.60
C LYS A 475 31.41 16.13 21.62
N GLU A 476 30.44 15.28 21.33
CA GLU A 476 29.03 15.65 21.26
C GLU A 476 28.50 16.12 22.62
N ASN A 477 28.88 15.49 23.72
CA ASN A 477 28.54 15.95 25.06
C ASN A 477 29.04 17.37 25.33
N ARG A 478 30.30 17.69 24.94
CA ARG A 478 30.88 19.02 25.11
C ARG A 478 30.18 20.09 24.27
N GLU A 479 29.80 19.77 23.04
CA GLU A 479 29.11 20.70 22.15
C GLU A 479 27.69 20.99 22.64
N GLN A 480 26.96 19.98 23.10
CA GLN A 480 25.60 20.15 23.63
C GLN A 480 25.56 21.00 24.90
N GLU A 481 26.55 20.88 25.78
CA GLU A 481 26.66 21.77 26.95
C GLU A 481 26.77 23.26 26.57
N LYS A 482 27.46 23.56 25.45
CA LYS A 482 27.63 24.93 24.94
C LYS A 482 26.37 25.51 24.31
N VAL A 483 25.49 24.65 23.74
CA VAL A 483 24.41 25.09 22.82
C VAL A 483 22.99 24.90 23.42
N LYS A 484 22.85 24.39 24.64
CA LYS A 484 21.56 24.03 25.26
C LYS A 484 20.45 25.09 25.13
N ALA A 485 20.74 26.35 25.36
CA ALA A 485 19.74 27.43 25.37
C ALA A 485 19.24 27.76 23.94
N SER A 486 20.13 27.82 22.94
CA SER A 486 19.77 28.13 21.56
C SER A 486 19.04 26.96 20.89
N THR A 487 19.42 25.73 21.20
CA THR A 487 18.81 24.52 20.67
C THR A 487 17.35 24.37 21.08
N GLN A 488 17.00 24.70 22.32
CA GLN A 488 15.62 24.62 22.80
C GLN A 488 14.70 25.62 22.08
N ALA A 489 15.18 26.83 21.78
CA ALA A 489 14.42 27.80 21.01
C ALA A 489 14.15 27.35 19.57
N LEU A 490 15.16 26.77 18.90
CA LEU A 490 15.05 26.23 17.54
C LEU A 490 14.08 25.04 17.46
N THR A 491 14.12 24.12 18.42
CA THR A 491 13.19 22.98 18.47
C THR A 491 11.74 23.44 18.67
N THR A 492 11.51 24.44 19.53
CA THR A 492 10.18 25.02 19.74
C THR A 492 9.64 25.68 18.45
N GLN A 493 10.49 26.38 17.71
CA GLN A 493 10.13 26.99 16.43
C GLN A 493 9.80 25.92 15.37
N ALA A 494 10.60 24.86 15.29
CA ALA A 494 10.37 23.75 14.37
C ALA A 494 9.04 23.01 14.65
N MET A 495 8.69 22.81 15.93
CA MET A 495 7.40 22.24 16.31
C MET A 495 6.22 23.10 15.86
N LYS A 496 6.27 24.42 16.13
CA LYS A 496 5.23 25.35 15.69
C LYS A 496 5.05 25.34 14.19
N LEU A 497 6.14 25.31 13.43
CA LEU A 497 6.10 25.23 11.96
C LEU A 497 5.48 23.91 11.46
N ALA A 498 5.81 22.80 12.10
CA ALA A 498 5.23 21.49 11.78
C ALA A 498 3.71 21.47 12.03
N GLU A 499 3.26 22.00 13.17
CA GLU A 499 1.84 22.13 13.49
C GLU A 499 1.09 23.04 12.51
N GLN A 500 1.70 24.15 12.11
CA GLN A 500 1.11 25.05 11.11
C GLN A 500 0.95 24.36 9.77
N LYS A 501 1.98 23.67 9.28
CA LYS A 501 1.92 22.90 8.04
C LYS A 501 0.84 21.81 8.09
N TYR A 502 0.78 21.06 9.19
CA TYR A 502 -0.24 20.03 9.37
C TYR A 502 -1.66 20.61 9.37
N LYS A 503 -1.89 21.73 10.06
CA LYS A 503 -3.18 22.43 10.05
C LYS A 503 -3.54 22.95 8.66
N GLN A 504 -2.57 23.51 7.92
CA GLN A 504 -2.79 23.97 6.54
C GLN A 504 -3.14 22.82 5.60
N GLN A 505 -2.43 21.71 5.66
CA GLN A 505 -2.74 20.50 4.88
C GLN A 505 -4.15 19.99 5.19
N LYS A 506 -4.51 19.93 6.48
CA LYS A 506 -5.84 19.50 6.91
C LYS A 506 -6.96 20.43 6.41
N ASN A 507 -6.71 21.74 6.33
CA ASN A 507 -7.67 22.73 5.84
C ASN A 507 -7.74 22.79 4.30
N ASN A 508 -6.63 22.54 3.61
CA ASN A 508 -6.55 22.59 2.14
C ASN A 508 -7.00 21.28 1.46
N ASN A 509 -7.41 20.29 2.23
CA ASN A 509 -7.75 18.95 1.76
C ASN A 509 -9.00 18.87 0.86
N THR A 510 -9.60 19.99 0.52
CA THR A 510 -10.70 20.10 -0.44
C THR A 510 -10.24 20.10 -1.91
N ALA A 511 -8.96 20.34 -2.18
CA ALA A 511 -8.49 20.58 -3.54
C ALA A 511 -7.49 19.58 -4.11
N GLN A 512 -6.70 18.86 -3.31
CA GLN A 512 -5.63 17.98 -3.80
C GLN A 512 -5.40 16.75 -2.90
N ARG A 513 -5.99 15.64 -3.25
CA ARG A 513 -5.51 14.24 -3.32
C ARG A 513 -4.48 13.70 -2.31
N ALA A 514 -4.18 14.35 -1.20
CA ALA A 514 -3.26 13.81 -0.23
C ALA A 514 -4.01 12.91 0.76
N ILE A 515 -3.61 11.65 0.85
CA ILE A 515 -3.99 10.80 1.96
C ILE A 515 -3.34 11.40 3.21
N LEU A 516 -4.17 11.87 4.15
CA LEU A 516 -3.68 12.34 5.44
C LEU A 516 -3.59 11.17 6.41
N ASN A 517 -2.41 10.99 6.96
CA ASN A 517 -2.19 10.01 8.02
C ASN A 517 -2.83 10.51 9.33
N GLU A 518 -3.37 9.59 10.13
CA GLU A 518 -3.90 9.88 11.46
C GLU A 518 -2.89 9.49 12.54
N GLY A 519 -2.73 10.31 13.57
CA GLY A 519 -1.81 10.06 14.69
C GLY A 519 -1.22 11.34 15.29
N ASN A 520 -0.09 11.21 15.93
CA ASN A 520 0.65 12.30 16.56
C ASN A 520 1.84 12.74 15.72
N LEU A 521 2.07 14.06 15.65
CA LEU A 521 3.27 14.63 15.03
C LEU A 521 4.53 14.18 15.77
N VAL A 522 5.64 14.08 15.04
CA VAL A 522 6.94 13.75 15.63
C VAL A 522 7.42 14.88 16.52
N GLU A 523 7.88 14.55 17.70
CA GLU A 523 8.45 15.51 18.64
C GLU A 523 9.79 16.07 18.10
N ARG A 524 9.90 17.40 17.99
CA ARG A 524 11.10 18.12 17.53
C ARG A 524 11.96 18.50 18.71
N VAL A 525 12.83 17.58 19.13
CA VAL A 525 13.81 17.83 20.20
C VAL A 525 15.23 17.63 19.66
N ALA A 526 16.18 18.32 20.24
CA ALA A 526 17.59 18.10 19.92
C ALA A 526 18.01 16.71 20.36
N PHE A 527 18.80 16.02 19.55
CA PHE A 527 19.31 14.70 19.88
C PHE A 527 20.25 14.75 21.09
N SER A 528 20.12 13.77 21.96
CA SER A 528 21.16 13.44 22.94
C SER A 528 22.40 12.90 22.23
N PRO A 529 23.59 12.89 22.87
CA PRO A 529 24.79 12.32 22.27
C PRO A 529 24.62 10.88 21.80
N TRP A 530 23.84 10.07 22.51
CA TRP A 530 23.52 8.70 22.12
C TRP A 530 22.63 8.63 20.89
N GLU A 531 21.64 9.51 20.78
CA GLU A 531 20.79 9.62 19.59
C GLU A 531 21.59 10.08 18.39
N ALA A 532 22.51 11.04 18.56
CA ALA A 532 23.42 11.45 17.51
C ALA A 532 24.33 10.31 17.01
N LEU A 533 24.85 9.48 17.92
CA LEU A 533 25.62 8.28 17.57
C LEU A 533 24.75 7.27 16.80
N ILE A 534 23.54 7.00 17.26
CA ILE A 534 22.59 6.10 16.58
C ILE A 534 22.28 6.61 15.17
N GLN A 535 22.05 7.93 15.01
CA GLN A 535 21.84 8.53 13.69
C GLN A 535 23.06 8.34 12.79
N ALA A 536 24.27 8.58 13.32
CA ALA A 536 25.51 8.37 12.57
C ALA A 536 25.67 6.91 12.09
N LEU A 537 25.30 5.93 12.91
CA LEU A 537 25.29 4.52 12.52
C LEU A 537 24.26 4.21 11.43
N ILE A 538 23.03 4.75 11.55
CA ILE A 538 21.98 4.63 10.51
C ILE A 538 22.45 5.27 9.19
N PHE A 539 23.17 6.37 9.27
CA PHE A 539 23.71 7.09 8.12
C PHE A 539 24.87 6.37 7.44
N SER A 540 25.48 5.40 8.11
CA SER A 540 26.57 4.62 7.54
C SER A 540 26.12 3.82 6.32
N ASN A 541 27.01 3.64 5.35
CA ASN A 541 26.72 2.80 4.19
C ASN A 541 26.33 1.37 4.60
N GLU A 542 26.93 0.83 5.65
CA GLU A 542 26.66 -0.52 6.13
C GLU A 542 25.18 -0.73 6.51
N ALA A 543 24.54 0.26 7.12
CA ALA A 543 23.12 0.19 7.48
C ALA A 543 22.17 0.12 6.27
N ALA A 544 22.64 0.56 5.10
CA ALA A 544 21.87 0.58 3.85
C ALA A 544 22.14 -0.64 2.96
N TYR A 545 23.02 -1.55 3.37
CA TYR A 545 23.42 -2.70 2.57
C TYR A 545 23.17 -4.03 3.31
N VAL A 546 22.92 -5.06 2.52
CA VAL A 546 22.87 -6.46 2.99
C VAL A 546 24.15 -7.15 2.56
N ASN A 547 24.83 -7.74 3.54
CA ASN A 547 26.05 -8.53 3.36
C ASN A 547 25.72 -10.02 3.36
#